data_541421b7135c5874a75079be10ea2749
#
_entry.id   541421b7135c5874a75079be10ea2749
#
_cell.length_a   1.000
_cell.length_b   1.000
_cell.length_c   1.000
_cell.angle_alpha   90.00
_cell.angle_beta   90.00
_cell.angle_gamma   90.00
#
_symmetry.space_group_name_H-M   'P 1'
#
loop_
_entity.id
_entity.type
_entity.pdbx_description
1 polymer ?
#
loop_
_entity_poly.entity_id
_entity_poly.type
_entity_poly.pdbx_seq_one_letter_code
_entity_poly.pdbx_strand_id
1 'polypeptide(L)'
;MGDFVLALYDETPQHRDNFVKLAEEGYYDGVLFHRVINNFMVQAGDPTSKTADSTAVLGEGDPGYTLPAEFVFPKYFHKRGALAAARTADQVNPERRSSGSQFYVVTGRVYSSAMLDDMKKRIGDQRKQQIFTSLAMEHMDSIKAMQARSDMAGLQALQQEFIAKTEAQYAAAPYEFTQEQIEAYTTVGGTPHLDGQYTVYGEVIQGYDVIDKIQNVTTGANDRPIADVKILSMRVIRPEKK
;
A
#
# COMPACT_ATOMS: atom_id res chain seq x y z
N MET A 1 -10.59 17.85 -15.34
CA MET A 1 -9.48 18.26 -14.45
C MET A 1 -8.15 18.36 -15.19
N GLY A 2 -7.91 17.55 -16.21
CA GLY A 2 -6.70 17.50 -17.05
C GLY A 2 -6.15 16.09 -17.17
N ASP A 3 -4.95 15.98 -17.72
CA ASP A 3 -4.27 14.71 -17.95
C ASP A 3 -3.07 14.58 -17.02
N PHE A 4 -2.73 13.37 -16.63
CA PHE A 4 -1.48 13.06 -15.94
C PHE A 4 -0.82 11.82 -16.57
N VAL A 5 0.47 11.72 -16.47
CA VAL A 5 1.27 10.64 -17.06
C VAL A 5 1.91 9.81 -15.95
N LEU A 6 1.79 8.50 -16.09
CA LEU A 6 2.41 7.51 -15.21
C LEU A 6 3.60 6.85 -15.93
N ALA A 7 4.72 6.69 -15.25
CA ALA A 7 5.79 5.77 -15.64
C ALA A 7 5.66 4.49 -14.81
N LEU A 8 5.79 3.35 -15.46
CA LEU A 8 5.73 2.04 -14.80
C LEU A 8 7.15 1.46 -14.63
N TYR A 9 7.34 0.66 -13.59
CA TYR A 9 8.64 0.10 -13.24
C TYR A 9 8.85 -1.30 -13.82
N ASP A 10 10.07 -1.57 -14.29
CA ASP A 10 10.41 -2.86 -14.90
C ASP A 10 10.57 -4.00 -13.90
N GLU A 11 10.93 -3.68 -12.66
CA GLU A 11 11.14 -4.66 -11.60
C GLU A 11 9.85 -5.17 -10.94
N THR A 12 8.70 -4.67 -11.37
CA THR A 12 7.37 -5.16 -10.98
C THR A 12 6.58 -5.62 -12.22
N PRO A 13 7.10 -6.62 -12.97
CA PRO A 13 6.60 -6.93 -14.31
C PRO A 13 5.14 -7.42 -14.31
N GLN A 14 4.68 -8.14 -13.30
CA GLN A 14 3.31 -8.63 -13.26
C GLN A 14 2.31 -7.48 -13.11
N HIS A 15 2.59 -6.51 -12.22
CA HIS A 15 1.74 -5.34 -12.06
C HIS A 15 1.82 -4.42 -13.27
N ARG A 16 3.03 -4.16 -13.79
CA ARG A 16 3.25 -3.37 -15.00
C ARG A 16 2.47 -3.91 -16.19
N ASP A 17 2.69 -5.18 -16.53
CA ASP A 17 2.13 -5.80 -17.73
C ASP A 17 0.61 -5.92 -17.62
N ASN A 18 0.09 -6.25 -16.44
CA ASN A 18 -1.35 -6.28 -16.17
C ASN A 18 -1.99 -4.88 -16.30
N PHE A 19 -1.37 -3.85 -15.73
CA PHE A 19 -1.89 -2.48 -15.82
C PHE A 19 -1.92 -1.99 -17.27
N VAL A 20 -0.85 -2.26 -18.03
CA VAL A 20 -0.76 -1.96 -19.47
C VAL A 20 -1.86 -2.68 -20.25
N LYS A 21 -2.03 -3.98 -20.03
CA LYS A 21 -3.08 -4.78 -20.66
C LYS A 21 -4.47 -4.19 -20.41
N LEU A 22 -4.81 -3.92 -19.17
CA LEU A 22 -6.10 -3.35 -18.81
C LEU A 22 -6.32 -1.96 -19.41
N ALA A 23 -5.27 -1.13 -19.50
CA ALA A 23 -5.33 0.17 -20.15
C ALA A 23 -5.57 0.05 -21.67
N GLU A 24 -4.88 -0.87 -22.36
CA GLU A 24 -5.06 -1.14 -23.80
C GLU A 24 -6.44 -1.71 -24.12
N GLU A 25 -7.02 -2.51 -23.22
CA GLU A 25 -8.38 -3.04 -23.32
C GLU A 25 -9.48 -2.00 -23.03
N GLY A 26 -9.12 -0.76 -22.64
CA GLY A 26 -10.08 0.27 -22.24
C GLY A 26 -10.80 -0.06 -20.92
N TYR A 27 -10.22 -0.96 -20.11
CA TYR A 27 -10.81 -1.39 -18.85
C TYR A 27 -11.03 -0.22 -17.87
N TYR A 28 -10.14 0.76 -17.88
CA TYR A 28 -10.22 1.92 -16.99
C TYR A 28 -11.10 3.06 -17.51
N ASP A 29 -11.55 3.02 -18.77
CA ASP A 29 -12.39 4.06 -19.33
C ASP A 29 -13.75 4.10 -18.62
N GLY A 30 -14.09 5.26 -18.09
CA GLY A 30 -15.31 5.47 -17.31
C GLY A 30 -15.23 5.09 -15.82
N VAL A 31 -14.14 4.50 -15.35
CA VAL A 31 -13.93 4.16 -13.93
C VAL A 31 -13.78 5.43 -13.09
N LEU A 32 -14.30 5.40 -11.86
CA LEU A 32 -14.22 6.52 -10.93
C LEU A 32 -13.01 6.45 -10.03
N PHE A 33 -12.51 7.61 -9.62
CA PHE A 33 -11.77 7.72 -8.37
C PHE A 33 -12.78 7.61 -7.23
N HIS A 34 -13.00 6.40 -6.77
CA HIS A 34 -14.07 6.07 -5.83
C HIS A 34 -13.73 6.32 -4.37
N ARG A 35 -12.44 6.51 -4.05
CA ARG A 35 -11.98 6.84 -2.71
C ARG A 35 -10.85 7.88 -2.78
N VAL A 36 -11.05 8.99 -2.09
CA VAL A 36 -10.13 10.12 -2.08
C VAL A 36 -9.93 10.60 -0.65
N ILE A 37 -8.71 10.54 -0.17
CA ILE A 37 -8.32 11.07 1.15
C ILE A 37 -7.21 12.08 0.95
N ASN A 38 -7.50 13.33 1.28
CA ASN A 38 -6.53 14.41 1.19
C ASN A 38 -5.28 14.11 2.03
N ASN A 39 -4.10 14.44 1.50
CA ASN A 39 -2.81 14.16 2.11
C ASN A 39 -2.54 12.67 2.41
N PHE A 40 -3.21 11.77 1.67
CA PHE A 40 -2.98 10.35 1.77
C PHE A 40 -2.91 9.71 0.37
N MET A 41 -4.04 9.52 -0.33
CA MET A 41 -4.06 8.91 -1.66
C MET A 41 -5.37 9.20 -2.41
N VAL A 42 -5.35 8.99 -3.72
CA VAL A 42 -6.51 8.91 -4.59
C VAL A 42 -6.57 7.52 -5.21
N GLN A 43 -7.69 6.80 -5.04
CA GLN A 43 -7.85 5.40 -5.42
C GLN A 43 -8.92 5.24 -6.51
N ALA A 44 -8.60 4.40 -7.51
CA ALA A 44 -9.47 4.05 -8.62
C ALA A 44 -9.32 2.56 -8.98
N GLY A 45 -9.97 2.12 -10.07
CA GLY A 45 -9.77 0.79 -10.62
C GLY A 45 -10.89 -0.22 -10.32
N ASP A 46 -11.93 0.18 -9.59
CA ASP A 46 -13.13 -0.64 -9.38
C ASP A 46 -14.03 -0.57 -10.64
N PRO A 47 -14.21 -1.68 -11.38
CA PRO A 47 -15.01 -1.69 -12.61
C PRO A 47 -16.50 -1.43 -12.37
N THR A 48 -17.00 -1.74 -11.17
CA THR A 48 -18.41 -1.53 -10.83
C THR A 48 -18.75 -0.04 -10.71
N SER A 49 -17.72 0.81 -10.52
CA SER A 49 -17.87 2.25 -10.43
C SER A 49 -18.34 2.92 -11.74
N LYS A 50 -18.17 2.25 -12.90
CA LYS A 50 -18.57 2.81 -14.21
C LYS A 50 -20.06 3.15 -14.32
N THR A 51 -20.89 2.35 -13.68
CA THR A 51 -22.36 2.45 -13.73
C THR A 51 -22.97 2.67 -12.35
N ALA A 52 -22.16 2.98 -11.36
CA ALA A 52 -22.59 3.17 -9.99
C ALA A 52 -23.42 4.44 -9.83
N ASP A 53 -24.53 4.35 -9.10
CA ASP A 53 -25.24 5.53 -8.62
C ASP A 53 -24.53 6.15 -7.39
N SER A 54 -25.03 7.29 -6.94
CA SER A 54 -24.42 8.03 -5.83
C SER A 54 -24.49 7.30 -4.47
N THR A 55 -25.30 6.25 -4.33
CA THR A 55 -25.49 5.49 -3.09
C THR A 55 -24.69 4.18 -3.06
N ALA A 56 -24.14 3.77 -4.20
CA ALA A 56 -23.39 2.52 -4.31
C ALA A 56 -22.14 2.51 -3.45
N VAL A 57 -21.92 1.41 -2.74
CA VAL A 57 -20.65 1.13 -2.05
C VAL A 57 -19.67 0.61 -3.08
N LEU A 58 -18.50 1.24 -3.16
CA LEU A 58 -17.46 0.94 -4.14
C LEU A 58 -16.17 0.47 -3.44
N GLY A 59 -15.27 -0.11 -4.21
CA GLY A 59 -13.96 -0.57 -3.73
C GLY A 59 -13.86 -2.09 -3.54
N GLU A 60 -14.93 -2.84 -3.82
CA GLU A 60 -14.93 -4.31 -3.76
C GLU A 60 -14.85 -4.98 -5.13
N GLY A 61 -15.06 -4.22 -6.22
CA GLY A 61 -15.02 -4.73 -7.58
C GLY A 61 -13.58 -5.02 -8.03
N ASP A 62 -13.40 -6.12 -8.77
CA ASP A 62 -12.13 -6.54 -9.35
C ASP A 62 -12.35 -7.23 -10.73
N PRO A 63 -11.29 -7.56 -11.46
CA PRO A 63 -11.39 -8.27 -12.75
C PRO A 63 -11.57 -9.79 -12.62
N GLY A 64 -11.83 -10.33 -11.43
CA GLY A 64 -11.95 -11.77 -11.15
C GLY A 64 -10.63 -12.46 -10.79
N TYR A 65 -9.56 -11.71 -10.57
CA TYR A 65 -8.25 -12.23 -10.17
C TYR A 65 -7.45 -11.25 -9.33
N THR A 66 -6.44 -11.77 -8.65
CA THR A 66 -5.46 -11.00 -7.86
C THR A 66 -4.05 -11.27 -8.38
N LEU A 67 -3.12 -10.35 -8.09
CA LEU A 67 -1.70 -10.48 -8.44
C LEU A 67 -0.87 -10.82 -7.20
N PRO A 68 0.17 -11.68 -7.32
CA PRO A 68 1.13 -11.84 -6.24
C PRO A 68 1.83 -10.52 -5.94
N ALA A 69 2.20 -10.30 -4.67
CA ALA A 69 2.93 -9.10 -4.28
C ALA A 69 4.32 -9.04 -4.95
N GLU A 70 4.72 -7.85 -5.41
CA GLU A 70 6.04 -7.56 -5.97
C GLU A 70 6.69 -6.42 -5.17
N PHE A 71 7.10 -6.70 -3.92
CA PHE A 71 7.71 -5.68 -3.06
C PHE A 71 9.19 -5.47 -3.42
N VAL A 72 9.52 -4.35 -4.04
CA VAL A 72 10.89 -3.94 -4.37
C VAL A 72 11.36 -2.85 -3.41
N PHE A 73 11.04 -3.05 -2.14
CA PHE A 73 11.44 -2.13 -1.06
C PHE A 73 12.90 -2.42 -0.60
N PRO A 74 13.71 -1.40 -0.29
CA PRO A 74 13.39 0.02 -0.17
C PRO A 74 13.52 0.84 -1.46
N LYS A 75 13.84 0.25 -2.61
CA LYS A 75 14.00 0.97 -3.88
C LYS A 75 12.74 1.71 -4.30
N TYR A 76 11.58 1.04 -4.22
CA TYR A 76 10.28 1.64 -4.50
C TYR A 76 9.50 1.79 -3.20
N PHE A 77 9.08 3.01 -2.91
CA PHE A 77 8.42 3.38 -1.67
C PHE A 77 7.34 4.43 -1.93
N HIS A 78 6.49 4.67 -0.94
CA HIS A 78 5.29 5.50 -1.09
C HIS A 78 5.57 7.00 -0.97
N LYS A 79 6.52 7.52 -1.77
CA LYS A 79 6.67 8.97 -1.96
C LYS A 79 5.44 9.55 -2.65
N ARG A 80 5.24 10.87 -2.53
CA ARG A 80 4.21 11.57 -3.32
C ARG A 80 4.35 11.26 -4.80
N GLY A 81 3.23 10.93 -5.43
CA GLY A 81 3.17 10.52 -6.84
C GLY A 81 3.40 9.03 -7.09
N ALA A 82 3.78 8.23 -6.09
CA ALA A 82 3.91 6.79 -6.26
C ALA A 82 2.57 6.16 -6.67
N LEU A 83 2.61 5.27 -7.67
CA LEU A 83 1.50 4.43 -8.12
C LEU A 83 1.63 3.06 -7.46
N ALA A 84 0.63 2.67 -6.69
CA ALA A 84 0.63 1.40 -5.97
C ALA A 84 -0.68 0.64 -6.12
N ALA A 85 -0.60 -0.68 -5.97
CA ALA A 85 -1.75 -1.56 -6.07
C ALA A 85 -2.52 -1.62 -4.74
N ALA A 86 -3.86 -1.49 -4.79
CA ALA A 86 -4.71 -1.72 -3.64
C ALA A 86 -4.80 -3.22 -3.31
N ARG A 87 -5.13 -3.55 -2.07
CA ARG A 87 -5.37 -4.91 -1.61
C ARG A 87 -6.27 -4.95 -0.38
N THR A 88 -6.84 -6.10 -0.11
CA THR A 88 -7.55 -6.36 1.14
C THR A 88 -6.59 -6.53 2.33
N ALA A 89 -7.14 -6.42 3.54
CA ALA A 89 -6.38 -6.47 4.79
C ALA A 89 -5.73 -7.84 5.04
N ASP A 90 -4.62 -7.88 5.79
CA ASP A 90 -3.82 -9.08 6.07
C ASP A 90 -4.63 -10.23 6.68
N GLN A 91 -5.70 -9.94 7.45
CA GLN A 91 -6.56 -10.95 8.08
C GLN A 91 -7.27 -11.86 7.07
N VAL A 92 -7.62 -11.32 5.89
CA VAL A 92 -8.31 -12.05 4.82
C VAL A 92 -7.39 -12.30 3.62
N ASN A 93 -6.20 -11.72 3.62
CA ASN A 93 -5.21 -11.79 2.56
C ASN A 93 -3.78 -11.86 3.13
N PRO A 94 -3.43 -12.96 3.83
CA PRO A 94 -2.11 -13.09 4.46
C PRO A 94 -0.95 -13.10 3.47
N GLU A 95 -1.20 -13.49 2.22
CA GLU A 95 -0.22 -13.45 1.12
C GLU A 95 0.00 -12.03 0.56
N ARG A 96 -0.78 -11.05 1.02
CA ARG A 96 -0.74 -9.65 0.56
C ARG A 96 -0.87 -9.49 -0.95
N ARG A 97 -1.65 -10.35 -1.56
CA ARG A 97 -1.94 -10.27 -3.00
C ARG A 97 -2.64 -8.97 -3.33
N SER A 98 -2.24 -8.36 -4.42
CA SER A 98 -2.83 -7.12 -4.92
C SER A 98 -4.14 -7.37 -5.65
N SER A 99 -5.07 -6.42 -5.62
CA SER A 99 -6.20 -6.38 -6.56
C SER A 99 -5.69 -6.41 -8.00
N GLY A 100 -6.41 -7.10 -8.87
CA GLY A 100 -6.06 -7.18 -10.29
C GLY A 100 -6.28 -5.87 -11.06
N SER A 101 -7.06 -4.92 -10.51
CA SER A 101 -7.33 -3.65 -11.21
C SER A 101 -7.28 -2.41 -10.33
N GLN A 102 -7.50 -2.51 -9.01
CA GLN A 102 -7.54 -1.33 -8.17
C GLN A 102 -6.14 -0.81 -7.84
N PHE A 103 -5.96 0.47 -8.01
CA PHE A 103 -4.71 1.19 -7.76
C PHE A 103 -4.95 2.49 -7.03
N TYR A 104 -3.91 3.03 -6.43
CA TYR A 104 -3.94 4.38 -5.87
C TYR A 104 -2.67 5.15 -6.23
N VAL A 105 -2.83 6.47 -6.32
CA VAL A 105 -1.72 7.41 -6.42
C VAL A 105 -1.55 8.10 -5.07
N VAL A 106 -0.34 8.06 -4.54
CA VAL A 106 0.00 8.68 -3.26
C VAL A 106 0.00 10.19 -3.41
N THR A 107 -0.79 10.86 -2.60
CA THR A 107 -0.72 12.33 -2.43
C THR A 107 0.13 12.69 -1.21
N GLY A 108 -0.05 11.96 -0.11
CA GLY A 108 0.77 12.01 1.09
C GLY A 108 0.89 13.40 1.71
N ARG A 109 1.62 13.49 2.80
CA ARG A 109 1.98 14.74 3.47
C ARG A 109 3.49 14.82 3.67
N VAL A 110 3.99 16.04 3.85
CA VAL A 110 5.39 16.28 4.28
C VAL A 110 5.53 15.97 5.77
N TYR A 111 6.62 15.36 6.14
CA TYR A 111 6.97 15.00 7.52
C TYR A 111 8.15 15.82 8.02
N SER A 112 8.13 16.20 9.29
CA SER A 112 9.36 16.67 9.95
C SER A 112 10.25 15.48 10.32
N SER A 113 11.53 15.73 10.55
CA SER A 113 12.46 14.69 11.01
C SER A 113 11.95 14.00 12.30
N ALA A 114 11.43 14.78 13.27
CA ALA A 114 10.86 14.23 14.49
C ALA A 114 9.67 13.30 14.23
N MET A 115 8.81 13.63 13.26
CA MET A 115 7.68 12.75 12.87
C MET A 115 8.16 11.45 12.21
N LEU A 116 9.25 11.50 11.45
CA LEU A 116 9.86 10.29 10.86
C LEU A 116 10.51 9.42 11.94
N ASP A 117 11.18 10.03 12.94
CA ASP A 117 11.74 9.30 14.07
C ASP A 117 10.66 8.57 14.89
N ASP A 118 9.54 9.24 15.17
CA ASP A 118 8.39 8.62 15.84
C ASP A 118 7.81 7.47 14.99
N MET A 119 7.74 7.64 13.68
CA MET A 119 7.24 6.60 12.77
C MET A 119 8.19 5.42 12.70
N LYS A 120 9.50 5.66 12.60
CA LYS A 120 10.54 4.61 12.65
C LYS A 120 10.37 3.75 13.90
N LYS A 121 10.18 4.39 15.07
CA LYS A 121 9.92 3.69 16.32
C LYS A 121 8.67 2.81 16.24
N ARG A 122 7.54 3.35 15.76
CA ARG A 122 6.29 2.59 15.61
C ARG A 122 6.43 1.40 14.66
N ILE A 123 7.11 1.57 13.52
CA ILE A 123 7.38 0.48 12.58
C ILE A 123 8.28 -0.56 13.25
N GLY A 124 9.29 -0.15 14.00
CA GLY A 124 10.14 -1.02 14.78
C GLY A 124 9.35 -1.88 15.78
N ASP A 125 8.47 -1.24 16.56
CA ASP A 125 7.60 -1.92 17.51
C ASP A 125 6.65 -2.92 16.83
N GLN A 126 6.08 -2.56 15.67
CA GLN A 126 5.26 -3.47 14.87
C GLN A 126 6.04 -4.69 14.36
N ARG A 127 7.28 -4.49 13.88
CA ARG A 127 8.15 -5.59 13.44
C ARG A 127 8.51 -6.53 14.60
N LYS A 128 8.82 -5.97 15.76
CA LYS A 128 9.05 -6.78 16.98
C LYS A 128 7.81 -7.60 17.34
N GLN A 129 6.63 -6.98 17.29
CA GLN A 129 5.37 -7.70 17.53
C GLN A 129 5.14 -8.84 16.52
N GLN A 130 5.47 -8.64 15.25
CA GLN A 130 5.36 -9.67 14.23
C GLN A 130 6.33 -10.83 14.51
N ILE A 131 7.60 -10.54 14.85
CA ILE A 131 8.59 -11.57 15.22
C ILE A 131 8.10 -12.37 16.43
N PHE A 132 7.64 -11.69 17.47
CA PHE A 132 7.11 -12.34 18.67
C PHE A 132 5.92 -13.24 18.37
N THR A 133 4.98 -12.76 17.55
CA THR A 133 3.81 -13.53 17.14
C THR A 133 4.19 -14.77 16.32
N SER A 134 5.16 -14.67 15.41
CA SER A 134 5.68 -15.81 14.65
C SER A 134 6.29 -16.86 15.57
N LEU A 135 7.13 -16.45 16.52
CA LEU A 135 7.71 -17.34 17.52
C LEU A 135 6.64 -18.05 18.36
N ALA A 136 5.59 -17.32 18.76
CA ALA A 136 4.47 -17.90 19.49
C ALA A 136 3.69 -18.92 18.66
N MET A 137 3.47 -18.65 17.35
CA MET A 137 2.82 -19.57 16.43
C MET A 137 3.63 -20.85 16.23
N GLU A 138 4.95 -20.74 16.02
CA GLU A 138 5.85 -21.89 15.89
C GLU A 138 5.87 -22.80 17.13
N HIS A 139 5.61 -22.23 18.30
CA HIS A 139 5.61 -22.96 19.59
C HIS A 139 4.20 -23.21 20.15
N MET A 140 3.15 -23.08 19.32
CA MET A 140 1.75 -23.15 19.76
C MET A 140 1.42 -24.46 20.50
N ASP A 141 1.94 -25.59 20.04
CA ASP A 141 1.69 -26.88 20.69
C ASP A 141 2.33 -26.97 22.08
N SER A 142 3.55 -26.43 22.24
CA SER A 142 4.22 -26.32 23.53
C SER A 142 3.46 -25.42 24.48
N ILE A 143 2.96 -24.28 24.00
CA ILE A 143 2.13 -23.34 24.77
C ILE A 143 0.86 -24.05 25.26
N LYS A 144 0.13 -24.72 24.36
CA LYS A 144 -1.08 -25.47 24.72
C LYS A 144 -0.82 -26.57 25.74
N ALA A 145 0.28 -27.32 25.58
CA ALA A 145 0.67 -28.37 26.53
C ALA A 145 1.00 -27.82 27.93
N MET A 146 1.68 -26.68 28.02
CA MET A 146 1.96 -25.99 29.28
C MET A 146 0.67 -25.45 29.92
N GLN A 147 -0.23 -24.86 29.12
CA GLN A 147 -1.53 -24.40 29.61
C GLN A 147 -2.38 -25.54 30.17
N ALA A 148 -2.43 -26.68 29.46
CA ALA A 148 -3.22 -27.85 29.88
C ALA A 148 -2.80 -28.42 31.25
N ARG A 149 -1.51 -28.34 31.60
CA ARG A 149 -0.97 -28.77 32.90
C ARG A 149 -0.77 -27.61 33.91
N SER A 150 -1.25 -26.41 33.58
CA SER A 150 -1.14 -25.20 34.43
C SER A 150 0.31 -24.83 34.77
N ASP A 151 1.25 -25.08 33.86
CA ASP A 151 2.68 -24.80 34.02
C ASP A 151 2.96 -23.31 33.79
N MET A 152 2.61 -22.47 34.77
CA MET A 152 2.80 -21.02 34.68
C MET A 152 4.28 -20.62 34.64
N ALA A 153 5.17 -21.39 35.32
CA ALA A 153 6.59 -21.11 35.31
C ALA A 153 7.20 -21.38 33.92
N GLY A 154 6.83 -22.48 33.27
CA GLY A 154 7.21 -22.80 31.91
C GLY A 154 6.72 -21.76 30.88
N LEU A 155 5.46 -21.32 31.02
CA LEU A 155 4.92 -20.27 30.15
C LEU A 155 5.66 -18.94 30.31
N GLN A 156 6.00 -18.56 31.54
CA GLN A 156 6.77 -17.34 31.81
C GLN A 156 8.18 -17.42 31.23
N ALA A 157 8.86 -18.56 31.42
CA ALA A 157 10.20 -18.79 30.87
C ALA A 157 10.20 -18.71 29.34
N LEU A 158 9.20 -19.34 28.68
CA LEU A 158 9.03 -19.30 27.22
C LEU A 158 8.77 -17.87 26.72
N GLN A 159 7.94 -17.11 27.44
CA GLN A 159 7.69 -15.70 27.11
C GLN A 159 8.99 -14.86 27.17
N GLN A 160 9.81 -15.04 28.19
CA GLN A 160 11.10 -14.35 28.32
C GLN A 160 12.06 -14.74 27.20
N GLU A 161 12.07 -16.01 26.81
CA GLU A 161 12.84 -16.49 25.67
C GLU A 161 12.38 -15.80 24.37
N PHE A 162 11.08 -15.69 24.13
CA PHE A 162 10.56 -15.03 22.93
C PHE A 162 10.89 -13.54 22.92
N ILE A 163 10.82 -12.85 24.06
CA ILE A 163 11.24 -11.45 24.16
C ILE A 163 12.71 -11.32 23.79
N ALA A 164 13.59 -12.14 24.37
CA ALA A 164 15.03 -12.10 24.09
C ALA A 164 15.33 -12.40 22.60
N LYS A 165 14.69 -13.42 22.02
CA LYS A 165 14.83 -13.75 20.59
C LYS A 165 14.32 -12.62 19.69
N THR A 166 13.20 -12.00 20.05
CA THR A 166 12.62 -10.87 19.32
C THR A 166 13.57 -9.68 19.28
N GLU A 167 14.14 -9.32 20.44
CA GLU A 167 15.09 -8.21 20.52
C GLU A 167 16.36 -8.50 19.72
N ALA A 168 16.89 -9.73 19.81
CA ALA A 168 18.07 -10.15 19.07
C ALA A 168 17.83 -10.14 17.54
N GLN A 169 16.70 -10.68 17.08
CA GLN A 169 16.35 -10.69 15.65
C GLN A 169 16.12 -9.28 15.11
N TYR A 170 15.43 -8.44 15.87
CA TYR A 170 15.22 -7.05 15.48
C TYR A 170 16.52 -6.25 15.44
N ALA A 171 17.40 -6.44 16.42
CA ALA A 171 18.70 -5.76 16.48
C ALA A 171 19.62 -6.13 15.31
N ALA A 172 19.48 -7.34 14.75
CA ALA A 172 20.26 -7.77 13.59
C ALA A 172 19.86 -7.07 12.29
N ALA A 173 18.60 -6.60 12.18
CA ALA A 173 18.09 -5.89 11.01
C ALA A 173 17.02 -4.84 11.42
N PRO A 174 17.44 -3.77 12.12
CA PRO A 174 16.52 -2.74 12.56
C PRO A 174 15.91 -2.01 11.36
N TYR A 175 14.69 -1.49 11.54
CA TYR A 175 14.11 -0.63 10.52
C TYR A 175 14.79 0.73 10.51
N GLU A 176 15.28 1.12 9.36
CA GLU A 176 15.83 2.45 9.10
C GLU A 176 15.23 3.00 7.80
N PHE A 177 14.97 4.30 7.77
CA PHE A 177 14.70 4.99 6.51
C PHE A 177 16.03 5.18 5.77
N THR A 178 16.02 4.96 4.46
CA THR A 178 17.15 5.34 3.60
C THR A 178 17.24 6.87 3.49
N GLN A 179 18.39 7.40 3.09
CA GLN A 179 18.56 8.83 2.89
C GLN A 179 17.57 9.37 1.84
N GLU A 180 17.32 8.59 0.77
CA GLU A 180 16.36 8.95 -0.28
C GLU A 180 14.92 9.04 0.27
N GLN A 181 14.53 8.11 1.14
CA GLN A 181 13.22 8.14 1.80
C GLN A 181 13.09 9.35 2.72
N ILE A 182 14.12 9.65 3.53
CA ILE A 182 14.13 10.82 4.41
C ILE A 182 13.96 12.10 3.57
N GLU A 183 14.76 12.26 2.51
CA GLU A 183 14.67 13.41 1.62
C GLU A 183 13.27 13.53 1.00
N ALA A 184 12.75 12.45 0.40
CA ALA A 184 11.43 12.47 -0.21
C ALA A 184 10.33 12.82 0.79
N TYR A 185 10.30 12.17 1.95
CA TYR A 185 9.24 12.39 2.94
C TYR A 185 9.31 13.75 3.63
N THR A 186 10.50 14.35 3.72
CA THR A 186 10.67 15.69 4.32
C THR A 186 10.52 16.84 3.30
N THR A 187 10.50 16.56 2.00
CA THR A 187 10.36 17.57 0.94
C THR A 187 9.05 17.47 0.19
N VAL A 188 8.84 16.39 -0.57
CA VAL A 188 7.63 16.19 -1.39
C VAL A 188 6.51 15.47 -0.64
N GLY A 189 6.85 14.73 0.40
CA GLY A 189 5.91 13.98 1.21
C GLY A 189 5.66 12.56 0.73
N GLY A 190 4.69 11.91 1.36
CA GLY A 190 4.31 10.53 1.05
C GLY A 190 3.53 9.83 2.16
N THR A 191 3.57 8.49 2.16
CA THR A 191 2.85 7.64 3.12
C THR A 191 3.73 6.50 3.63
N PRO A 192 4.80 6.82 4.41
CA PRO A 192 5.82 5.84 4.81
C PRO A 192 5.29 4.63 5.59
N HIS A 193 4.11 4.71 6.19
CA HIS A 193 3.49 3.59 6.90
C HIS A 193 3.00 2.46 5.97
N LEU A 194 2.96 2.69 4.65
CA LEU A 194 2.60 1.67 3.66
C LEU A 194 3.83 0.96 3.06
N ASP A 195 5.02 1.44 3.36
CA ASP A 195 6.27 0.94 2.78
C ASP A 195 6.51 -0.54 3.07
N GLY A 196 6.87 -1.29 2.02
CA GLY A 196 7.10 -2.73 2.11
C GLY A 196 5.84 -3.57 2.38
N GLN A 197 4.64 -2.97 2.30
CA GLN A 197 3.37 -3.64 2.55
C GLN A 197 2.43 -3.66 1.33
N TYR A 198 2.68 -2.79 0.36
CA TYR A 198 1.94 -2.69 -0.90
C TYR A 198 2.92 -2.63 -2.06
N THR A 199 2.54 -3.16 -3.22
CA THR A 199 3.38 -3.10 -4.42
C THR A 199 3.30 -1.71 -5.02
N VAL A 200 4.43 -1.00 -5.00
CA VAL A 200 4.64 0.23 -5.77
C VAL A 200 5.22 -0.16 -7.12
N TYR A 201 4.50 0.14 -8.20
CA TYR A 201 4.86 -0.34 -9.53
C TYR A 201 4.98 0.78 -10.59
N GLY A 202 4.95 2.04 -10.13
CA GLY A 202 5.12 3.20 -10.99
C GLY A 202 5.06 4.50 -10.23
N GLU A 203 5.09 5.59 -10.98
CA GLU A 203 4.97 6.94 -10.42
C GLU A 203 4.38 7.92 -11.43
N VAL A 204 3.78 9.00 -10.93
CA VAL A 204 3.38 10.17 -11.73
C VAL A 204 4.64 10.90 -12.17
N ILE A 205 4.78 11.14 -13.48
CA ILE A 205 5.91 11.91 -14.05
C ILE A 205 5.47 13.26 -14.63
N GLN A 206 4.16 13.44 -14.85
CA GLN A 206 3.59 14.68 -15.35
C GLN A 206 2.15 14.83 -14.88
N GLY A 207 1.68 16.06 -14.65
CA GLY A 207 0.28 16.34 -14.28
C GLY A 207 0.00 16.19 -12.77
N TYR A 208 0.98 16.47 -11.91
CA TYR A 208 0.77 16.49 -10.45
C TYR A 208 -0.35 17.45 -10.01
N ASP A 209 -0.54 18.57 -10.73
CA ASP A 209 -1.63 19.51 -10.48
C ASP A 209 -3.01 18.87 -10.67
N VAL A 210 -3.13 17.89 -11.56
CA VAL A 210 -4.38 17.13 -11.75
C VAL A 210 -4.64 16.23 -10.54
N ILE A 211 -3.60 15.52 -10.04
CA ILE A 211 -3.69 14.73 -8.81
C ILE A 211 -4.07 15.61 -7.63
N ASP A 212 -3.52 16.83 -7.55
CA ASP A 212 -3.88 17.79 -6.51
C ASP A 212 -5.33 18.28 -6.61
N LYS A 213 -5.84 18.49 -7.80
CA LYS A 213 -7.26 18.79 -8.00
C LYS A 213 -8.15 17.63 -7.55
N ILE A 214 -7.74 16.39 -7.83
CA ILE A 214 -8.50 15.20 -7.41
C ILE A 214 -8.50 15.07 -5.88
N GLN A 215 -7.34 15.17 -5.21
CA GLN A 215 -7.27 15.01 -3.76
C GLN A 215 -8.05 16.08 -2.97
N ASN A 216 -8.33 17.23 -3.59
CA ASN A 216 -9.00 18.36 -2.96
C ASN A 216 -10.51 18.40 -3.24
N VAL A 217 -11.09 17.38 -3.88
CA VAL A 217 -12.55 17.32 -4.05
C VAL A 217 -13.24 17.05 -2.72
N THR A 218 -14.45 17.54 -2.57
CA THR A 218 -15.29 17.24 -1.42
C THR A 218 -15.72 15.79 -1.45
N THR A 219 -15.51 15.07 -0.34
CA THR A 219 -15.89 13.67 -0.17
C THR A 219 -17.03 13.50 0.80
N GLY A 220 -17.80 12.45 0.64
CA GLY A 220 -18.89 12.02 1.50
C GLY A 220 -18.53 10.75 2.29
N ALA A 221 -19.52 9.90 2.50
CA ALA A 221 -19.33 8.61 3.17
C ALA A 221 -18.31 7.74 2.41
N ASN A 222 -17.52 6.95 3.16
CA ASN A 222 -16.47 6.06 2.64
C ASN A 222 -15.40 6.79 1.80
N ASP A 223 -15.15 8.07 2.09
CA ASP A 223 -14.20 8.91 1.35
C ASP A 223 -14.51 9.02 -0.17
N ARG A 224 -15.75 8.75 -0.58
CA ARG A 224 -16.17 8.87 -1.97
C ARG A 224 -16.37 10.34 -2.35
N PRO A 225 -15.84 10.83 -3.50
CA PRO A 225 -16.16 12.16 -4.01
C PRO A 225 -17.66 12.36 -4.16
N ILE A 226 -18.20 13.49 -3.69
CA ILE A 226 -19.63 13.85 -3.83
C ILE A 226 -19.96 14.07 -5.32
N ALA A 227 -19.07 14.72 -6.03
CA ALA A 227 -19.14 14.84 -7.49
C ALA A 227 -18.16 13.82 -8.08
N ASP A 228 -18.67 12.90 -8.90
CA ASP A 228 -17.85 11.83 -9.48
C ASP A 228 -16.64 12.38 -10.25
N VAL A 229 -15.47 11.85 -9.92
CA VAL A 229 -14.22 12.09 -10.65
C VAL A 229 -13.93 10.86 -11.50
N LYS A 230 -14.01 11.02 -12.81
CA LYS A 230 -13.99 9.92 -13.78
C LYS A 230 -12.70 9.89 -14.60
N ILE A 231 -12.14 8.71 -14.79
CA ILE A 231 -11.13 8.45 -15.82
C ILE A 231 -11.86 8.42 -17.17
N LEU A 232 -11.66 9.43 -17.99
CA LEU A 232 -12.31 9.50 -19.30
C LEU A 232 -11.72 8.49 -20.29
N SER A 233 -10.39 8.37 -20.29
CA SER A 233 -9.66 7.37 -21.05
C SER A 233 -8.27 7.15 -20.47
N MET A 234 -7.74 5.95 -20.64
CA MET A 234 -6.35 5.62 -20.33
C MET A 234 -5.67 5.08 -21.58
N ARG A 235 -4.46 5.56 -21.88
CA ARG A 235 -3.72 5.15 -23.10
C ARG A 235 -2.29 4.83 -22.76
N VAL A 236 -1.76 3.80 -23.42
CA VAL A 236 -0.34 3.43 -23.31
C VAL A 236 0.47 4.24 -24.30
N ILE A 237 1.44 4.99 -23.80
CA ILE A 237 2.42 5.72 -24.62
C ILE A 237 3.69 4.86 -24.65
N ARG A 238 4.07 4.40 -25.83
CA ARG A 238 5.31 3.66 -26.04
C ARG A 238 6.36 4.62 -26.61
N PRO A 239 7.60 4.63 -26.08
CA PRO A 239 8.65 5.40 -26.71
C PRO A 239 8.86 4.95 -28.14
N GLU A 240 9.06 5.88 -29.06
CA GLU A 240 9.43 5.55 -30.44
C GLU A 240 10.71 4.69 -30.41
N LYS A 241 10.67 3.55 -31.10
CA LYS A 241 11.89 2.75 -31.29
C LYS A 241 12.88 3.59 -32.09
N LYS A 242 13.94 4.04 -31.41
CA LYS A 242 15.09 4.67 -32.09
C LYS A 242 15.83 3.64 -32.92
#